data_41166bb2ab68a382c2f9f100be9b544f
#
_entry.id   41166bb2ab68a382c2f9f100be9b544f
#
_cell.length_a   1.000
_cell.length_b   1.000
_cell.length_c   1.000
_cell.angle_alpha   90.00
_cell.angle_beta   90.00
_cell.angle_gamma   90.00
#
_symmetry.space_group_name_H-M   'P 1'
#
loop_
_entity.id
_entity.type
_entity.pdbx_description
1 polymer ?
#
loop_
_entity_poly.entity_id
_entity_poly.type
_entity_poly.pdbx_seq_one_letter_code
_entity_poly.pdbx_strand_id
1 'polypeptide(L)'
;SISARLGRLQFHYSGKFRVLQIADIQDGPKVSKDTITLIEASLDATRPDLVIFSGNQIAGYDPAFADSFRKRRWCDEPIAESALNHTRALVRKAIGQFTEPLAARGIPWAVTYGNHDFQCGLSNAELHGIYREFPGCVNPPSETLPNQIAYTCGAGGAVQTPSGATGSGAGITAKADTLGVVDDAGADAVVPSAVSSPASAVGSGEPGTFALPVMDVDHTRNVLGLVILDSGEDR
;
A
#
# COMPACT_ATOMS: atom_id res chain seq x y z
N SER A 1 4.14 1.59 20.56
CA SER A 1 3.89 2.91 19.94
C SER A 1 2.56 3.47 20.43
N ILE A 2 2.42 4.80 20.45
CA ILE A 2 1.14 5.46 20.81
C ILE A 2 0.10 5.13 19.74
N SER A 3 0.48 5.16 18.48
CA SER A 3 -0.37 4.81 17.34
C SER A 3 -0.94 3.40 17.46
N ALA A 4 -0.13 2.44 17.89
CA ALA A 4 -0.56 1.06 18.12
C ALA A 4 -1.66 0.94 19.17
N ARG A 5 -1.52 1.65 20.30
CA ARG A 5 -2.50 1.59 21.39
C ARG A 5 -3.84 2.24 21.06
N LEU A 6 -3.84 3.22 20.15
CA LEU A 6 -5.02 4.01 19.81
C LEU A 6 -5.65 3.58 18.47
N GLY A 7 -5.03 2.65 17.74
CA GLY A 7 -5.52 2.17 16.45
C GLY A 7 -5.55 3.25 15.37
N ARG A 8 -4.73 4.31 15.51
CA ARG A 8 -4.64 5.42 14.57
C ARG A 8 -3.25 6.02 14.56
N LEU A 9 -2.84 6.59 13.44
CA LEU A 9 -1.55 7.25 13.31
C LEU A 9 -1.62 8.66 13.90
N GLN A 10 -0.69 8.98 14.81
CA GLN A 10 -0.65 10.29 15.47
C GLN A 10 0.75 10.67 15.91
N PHE A 11 1.00 11.96 16.04
CA PHE A 11 2.21 12.50 16.61
C PHE A 11 2.30 12.22 18.12
N HIS A 12 3.51 12.04 18.60
CA HIS A 12 3.81 12.06 20.03
C HIS A 12 3.69 13.49 20.61
N TYR A 13 3.50 13.61 21.91
CA TYR A 13 3.55 14.90 22.60
C TYR A 13 4.87 15.67 22.40
N SER A 14 5.94 14.94 22.06
CA SER A 14 7.23 15.54 21.69
C SER A 14 7.26 16.11 20.27
N GLY A 15 6.16 16.09 19.53
CA GLY A 15 6.07 16.53 18.14
C GLY A 15 6.77 15.59 17.15
N LYS A 16 7.02 14.33 17.52
CA LYS A 16 7.70 13.34 16.68
C LYS A 16 6.73 12.30 16.17
N PHE A 17 6.91 11.91 14.90
CA PHE A 17 6.31 10.73 14.26
C PHE A 17 7.42 10.03 13.46
N ARG A 18 7.70 8.77 13.77
CA ARG A 18 8.78 8.01 13.16
C ARG A 18 8.25 7.00 12.18
N VAL A 19 8.75 7.04 10.97
CA VAL A 19 8.46 6.06 9.93
C VAL A 19 9.73 5.25 9.65
N LEU A 20 9.62 3.94 9.66
CA LEU A 20 10.64 3.01 9.19
C LEU A 20 10.20 2.47 7.83
N GLN A 21 11.03 2.67 6.81
CA GLN A 21 10.82 2.06 5.50
C GLN A 21 11.65 0.78 5.39
N ILE A 22 11.03 -0.29 4.93
CA ILE A 22 11.66 -1.59 4.63
C ILE A 22 11.33 -1.92 3.18
N ALA A 23 12.36 -2.16 2.38
CA ALA A 23 12.23 -2.56 0.98
C ALA A 23 12.99 -3.87 0.74
N ASP A 24 12.65 -4.56 -0.32
CA ASP A 24 13.44 -5.65 -0.89
C ASP A 24 13.79 -6.76 0.12
N ILE A 25 12.79 -7.23 0.88
CA ILE A 25 12.94 -8.44 1.69
C ILE A 25 13.33 -9.61 0.78
N GLN A 26 12.63 -9.76 -0.34
CA GLN A 26 12.87 -10.73 -1.40
C GLN A 26 13.13 -12.15 -0.89
N ASP A 27 12.38 -12.58 0.10
CA ASP A 27 12.39 -13.95 0.60
C ASP A 27 11.24 -14.76 -0.01
N GLY A 28 11.44 -16.08 -0.12
CA GLY A 28 10.40 -17.02 -0.51
C GLY A 28 9.44 -17.33 0.64
N PRO A 29 8.63 -18.41 0.52
CA PRO A 29 7.66 -18.81 1.56
C PRO A 29 8.28 -19.15 2.92
N LYS A 30 9.59 -19.36 2.97
CA LYS A 30 10.37 -19.49 4.19
C LYS A 30 11.29 -18.29 4.30
N VAL A 31 10.87 -17.33 5.13
CA VAL A 31 11.67 -16.12 5.38
C VAL A 31 12.96 -16.48 6.13
N SER A 32 14.06 -15.87 5.73
CA SER A 32 15.36 -16.06 6.35
C SER A 32 15.35 -15.62 7.83
N LYS A 33 16.06 -16.35 8.67
CA LYS A 33 16.25 -15.97 10.08
C LYS A 33 16.98 -14.64 10.20
N ASP A 34 17.93 -14.38 9.30
CA ASP A 34 18.70 -13.12 9.29
C ASP A 34 17.79 -11.94 8.95
N THR A 35 16.86 -12.11 8.00
CA THR A 35 15.83 -11.12 7.68
C THR A 35 14.98 -10.79 8.92
N ILE A 36 14.47 -11.80 9.62
CA ILE A 36 13.67 -11.60 10.84
C ILE A 36 14.48 -10.87 11.91
N THR A 37 15.72 -11.32 12.14
CA THR A 37 16.63 -10.69 13.13
C THR A 37 16.91 -9.23 12.79
N LEU A 38 17.10 -8.91 11.50
CA LEU A 38 17.32 -7.54 11.03
C LEU A 38 16.09 -6.66 11.24
N ILE A 39 14.90 -7.19 10.93
CA ILE A 39 13.63 -6.50 11.19
C ILE A 39 13.49 -6.19 12.68
N GLU A 40 13.66 -7.20 13.55
CA GLU A 40 13.58 -7.02 15.00
C GLU A 40 14.54 -5.97 15.52
N ALA A 41 15.82 -6.07 15.13
CA ALA A 41 16.85 -5.11 15.54
C ALA A 41 16.52 -3.68 15.05
N SER A 42 16.00 -3.54 13.83
CA SER A 42 15.58 -2.26 13.27
C SER A 42 14.40 -1.65 14.03
N LEU A 43 13.40 -2.47 14.39
CA LEU A 43 12.24 -2.03 15.16
C LEU A 43 12.65 -1.58 16.57
N ASP A 44 13.55 -2.32 17.22
CA ASP A 44 14.01 -2.01 18.57
C ASP A 44 14.90 -0.75 18.62
N ALA A 45 15.72 -0.54 17.58
CA ALA A 45 16.58 0.63 17.46
C ALA A 45 15.80 1.91 17.13
N THR A 46 14.84 1.84 16.21
CA THR A 46 14.12 3.02 15.71
C THR A 46 12.85 3.33 16.50
N ARG A 47 12.19 2.30 17.04
CA ARG A 47 10.88 2.38 17.72
C ARG A 47 9.87 3.17 16.88
N PRO A 48 9.57 2.72 15.65
CA PRO A 48 8.76 3.47 14.72
C PRO A 48 7.29 3.55 15.16
N ASP A 49 6.60 4.56 14.68
CA ASP A 49 5.16 4.72 14.83
C ASP A 49 4.40 4.10 13.66
N LEU A 50 5.08 3.93 12.53
CA LEU A 50 4.60 3.27 11.32
C LEU A 50 5.78 2.59 10.61
N VAL A 51 5.54 1.39 10.09
CA VAL A 51 6.45 0.74 9.13
C VAL A 51 5.81 0.78 7.75
N ILE A 52 6.60 1.08 6.71
CA ILE A 52 6.17 1.02 5.32
C ILE A 52 7.03 -0.02 4.59
N PHE A 53 6.38 -1.09 4.11
CA PHE A 53 6.97 -2.03 3.18
C PHE A 53 6.80 -1.48 1.76
N SER A 54 7.91 -1.08 1.12
CA SER A 54 7.86 -0.29 -0.10
C SER A 54 8.14 -1.08 -1.39
N GLY A 55 7.84 -2.35 -1.39
CA GLY A 55 7.93 -3.23 -2.56
C GLY A 55 8.97 -4.34 -2.43
N ASN A 56 8.80 -5.38 -3.25
CA ASN A 56 9.65 -6.57 -3.32
C ASN A 56 9.76 -7.31 -1.98
N GLN A 57 8.65 -7.46 -1.27
CA GLN A 57 8.61 -8.27 -0.05
C GLN A 57 8.68 -9.75 -0.38
N ILE A 58 8.02 -10.17 -1.47
CA ILE A 58 7.97 -11.55 -1.91
C ILE A 58 8.92 -11.74 -3.09
N ALA A 59 9.82 -12.73 -3.00
CA ALA A 59 10.58 -13.22 -4.16
C ALA A 59 9.65 -14.06 -5.03
N GLY A 60 8.79 -13.40 -5.83
CA GLY A 60 7.81 -14.11 -6.67
C GLY A 60 8.43 -15.06 -7.66
N TYR A 61 9.72 -14.93 -7.93
CA TYR A 61 10.53 -15.83 -8.75
C TYR A 61 11.12 -17.04 -7.97
N ASP A 62 10.81 -17.17 -6.67
CA ASP A 62 11.27 -18.33 -5.88
C ASP A 62 10.70 -19.63 -6.48
N PRO A 63 11.50 -20.71 -6.55
CA PRO A 63 11.05 -21.99 -7.08
C PRO A 63 9.78 -22.56 -6.47
N ALA A 64 9.45 -22.16 -5.24
CA ALA A 64 8.21 -22.57 -4.58
C ALA A 64 6.95 -22.04 -5.30
N PHE A 65 7.07 -21.02 -6.13
CA PHE A 65 5.99 -20.44 -6.94
C PHE A 65 6.02 -20.89 -8.40
N ALA A 66 6.82 -21.90 -8.76
CA ALA A 66 7.04 -22.31 -10.16
C ALA A 66 5.74 -22.58 -10.94
N ASP A 67 4.73 -23.19 -10.29
CA ASP A 67 3.46 -23.55 -10.94
C ASP A 67 2.56 -22.33 -11.25
N SER A 68 2.83 -21.19 -10.64
CA SER A 68 2.08 -19.96 -10.81
C SER A 68 2.95 -18.77 -11.26
N PHE A 69 4.25 -18.99 -11.45
CA PHE A 69 5.19 -17.93 -11.78
C PHE A 69 4.81 -17.16 -13.04
N ARG A 70 4.90 -15.82 -12.97
CA ARG A 70 4.73 -14.90 -14.10
C ARG A 70 5.95 -14.01 -14.26
N LYS A 71 6.57 -14.05 -15.44
CA LYS A 71 7.68 -13.14 -15.75
C LYS A 71 7.21 -11.71 -15.96
N ARG A 72 6.00 -11.55 -16.54
CA ARG A 72 5.39 -10.25 -16.84
C ARG A 72 3.98 -10.20 -16.29
N ARG A 73 3.54 -9.01 -15.90
CA ARG A 73 2.21 -8.76 -15.35
C ARG A 73 1.10 -9.02 -16.37
N TRP A 74 1.40 -8.72 -17.63
CA TRP A 74 0.46 -8.73 -18.75
C TRP A 74 0.82 -9.85 -19.72
N CYS A 75 -0.14 -10.37 -20.42
CA CYS A 75 0.04 -11.29 -21.55
C CYS A 75 0.53 -12.71 -21.21
N ASP A 76 0.40 -13.15 -19.97
CA ASP A 76 0.67 -14.52 -19.59
C ASP A 76 -0.60 -15.40 -19.74
N GLU A 77 -0.39 -16.70 -20.01
CA GLU A 77 -1.48 -17.68 -20.07
C GLU A 77 -2.21 -17.77 -18.70
N PRO A 78 -3.50 -18.17 -18.71
CA PRO A 78 -4.23 -18.40 -17.49
C PRO A 78 -3.55 -19.46 -16.62
N ILE A 79 -3.38 -19.14 -15.33
CA ILE A 79 -2.84 -20.07 -14.34
C ILE A 79 -3.98 -20.90 -13.75
N ALA A 80 -3.74 -22.19 -13.52
CA ALA A 80 -4.71 -23.07 -12.89
C ALA A 80 -5.06 -22.57 -11.47
N GLU A 81 -6.35 -22.57 -11.12
CA GLU A 81 -6.82 -22.09 -9.82
C GLU A 81 -6.22 -22.87 -8.64
N SER A 82 -5.93 -24.17 -8.84
CA SER A 82 -5.25 -25.00 -7.84
C SER A 82 -3.83 -24.49 -7.52
N ALA A 83 -3.09 -24.06 -8.56
CA ALA A 83 -1.76 -23.47 -8.38
C ALA A 83 -1.85 -22.10 -7.67
N LEU A 84 -2.82 -21.25 -8.06
CA LEU A 84 -3.06 -19.97 -7.39
C LEU A 84 -3.45 -20.15 -5.91
N ASN A 85 -4.28 -21.13 -5.59
CA ASN A 85 -4.64 -21.44 -4.21
C ASN A 85 -3.43 -21.88 -3.37
N HIS A 86 -2.56 -22.69 -3.96
CA HIS A 86 -1.31 -23.08 -3.32
C HIS A 86 -0.42 -21.85 -3.07
N THR A 87 -0.27 -21.00 -4.08
CA THR A 87 0.51 -19.75 -4.00
C THR A 87 -0.05 -18.82 -2.92
N ARG A 88 -1.38 -18.63 -2.82
CA ARG A 88 -2.00 -17.82 -1.77
C ARG A 88 -1.63 -18.32 -0.36
N ALA A 89 -1.56 -19.64 -0.17
CA ALA A 89 -1.14 -20.22 1.11
C ALA A 89 0.34 -19.95 1.40
N LEU A 90 1.21 -20.05 0.39
CA LEU A 90 2.63 -19.77 0.53
C LEU A 90 2.91 -18.29 0.80
N VAL A 91 2.19 -17.39 0.13
CA VAL A 91 2.29 -15.94 0.35
C VAL A 91 1.85 -15.58 1.77
N ARG A 92 0.70 -16.10 2.24
CA ARG A 92 0.27 -15.92 3.64
C ARG A 92 1.33 -16.37 4.63
N LYS A 93 1.97 -17.50 4.35
CA LYS A 93 3.05 -18.02 5.21
C LYS A 93 4.25 -17.07 5.27
N ALA A 94 4.66 -16.49 4.14
CA ALA A 94 5.76 -15.52 4.10
C ALA A 94 5.39 -14.25 4.88
N ILE A 95 4.23 -13.65 4.56
CA ILE A 95 3.76 -12.42 5.22
C ILE A 95 3.67 -12.60 6.74
N GLY A 96 3.10 -13.70 7.20
CA GLY A 96 2.98 -13.97 8.63
C GLY A 96 4.32 -13.97 9.36
N GLN A 97 5.40 -14.45 8.71
CA GLN A 97 6.72 -14.50 9.32
C GLN A 97 7.36 -13.12 9.46
N PHE A 98 7.39 -12.30 8.40
CA PHE A 98 8.07 -11.00 8.50
C PHE A 98 7.21 -9.90 9.17
N THR A 99 5.90 -10.09 9.29
CA THR A 99 5.03 -9.16 10.02
C THR A 99 4.84 -9.52 11.49
N GLU A 100 5.17 -10.74 11.91
CA GLU A 100 5.07 -11.18 13.30
C GLU A 100 5.84 -10.27 14.28
N PRO A 101 7.09 -9.83 14.00
CA PRO A 101 7.79 -8.90 14.89
C PRO A 101 7.09 -7.56 15.09
N LEU A 102 6.34 -7.09 14.08
CA LEU A 102 5.54 -5.87 14.16
C LEU A 102 4.28 -6.11 15.00
N ALA A 103 3.59 -7.22 14.76
CA ALA A 103 2.40 -7.62 15.50
C ALA A 103 2.70 -7.78 17.00
N ALA A 104 3.81 -8.45 17.36
CA ALA A 104 4.26 -8.62 18.73
C ALA A 104 4.51 -7.28 19.45
N ARG A 105 4.91 -6.25 18.71
CA ARG A 105 5.15 -4.89 19.22
C ARG A 105 3.96 -3.94 19.05
N GLY A 106 2.87 -4.41 18.42
CA GLY A 106 1.70 -3.61 18.10
C GLY A 106 2.02 -2.41 17.20
N ILE A 107 2.97 -2.54 16.28
CA ILE A 107 3.38 -1.47 15.37
C ILE A 107 2.53 -1.55 14.10
N PRO A 108 1.79 -0.48 13.73
CA PRO A 108 1.05 -0.44 12.48
C PRO A 108 2.00 -0.40 11.29
N TRP A 109 1.54 -0.96 10.16
CA TRP A 109 2.33 -1.01 8.95
C TRP A 109 1.46 -0.90 7.70
N ALA A 110 2.06 -0.37 6.64
CA ALA A 110 1.48 -0.27 5.32
C ALA A 110 2.36 -0.98 4.29
N VAL A 111 1.80 -1.35 3.15
CA VAL A 111 2.53 -2.02 2.08
C VAL A 111 2.17 -1.43 0.71
N THR A 112 3.17 -1.31 -0.15
CA THR A 112 3.03 -1.17 -1.60
C THR A 112 3.85 -2.25 -2.30
N TYR A 113 3.71 -2.39 -3.62
CA TYR A 113 4.20 -3.54 -4.34
C TYR A 113 5.36 -3.16 -5.26
N GLY A 114 6.29 -4.10 -5.43
CA GLY A 114 7.39 -4.00 -6.38
C GLY A 114 7.20 -4.93 -7.57
N ASN A 115 8.18 -4.90 -8.45
CA ASN A 115 8.19 -5.69 -9.69
C ASN A 115 8.39 -7.18 -9.49
N HIS A 116 8.74 -7.65 -8.30
CA HIS A 116 8.90 -9.07 -7.99
C HIS A 116 7.71 -9.66 -7.24
N ASP A 117 6.92 -8.86 -6.53
CA ASP A 117 5.81 -9.37 -5.72
C ASP A 117 4.77 -10.12 -6.57
N PHE A 118 4.32 -9.55 -7.70
CA PHE A 118 3.32 -10.18 -8.58
C PHE A 118 3.85 -11.42 -9.32
N GLN A 119 5.18 -11.59 -9.41
CA GLN A 119 5.78 -12.73 -10.13
C GLN A 119 5.40 -14.08 -9.53
N CYS A 120 4.93 -14.11 -8.28
CA CYS A 120 4.33 -15.30 -7.69
C CYS A 120 3.02 -15.74 -8.40
N GLY A 121 2.48 -14.93 -9.33
CA GLY A 121 1.26 -15.21 -10.08
C GLY A 121 0.00 -14.54 -9.56
N LEU A 122 0.05 -13.92 -8.39
CA LEU A 122 -1.07 -13.16 -7.82
C LEU A 122 -1.03 -11.70 -8.29
N SER A 123 -2.20 -11.14 -8.57
CA SER A 123 -2.31 -9.71 -8.86
C SER A 123 -2.05 -8.86 -7.60
N ASN A 124 -1.69 -7.58 -7.79
CA ASN A 124 -1.56 -6.64 -6.67
C ASN A 124 -2.86 -6.51 -5.86
N ALA A 125 -4.01 -6.67 -6.50
CA ALA A 125 -5.31 -6.66 -5.81
C ALA A 125 -5.46 -7.89 -4.89
N GLU A 126 -5.07 -9.07 -5.34
CA GLU A 126 -5.09 -10.28 -4.51
C GLU A 126 -4.06 -10.19 -3.38
N LEU A 127 -2.84 -9.72 -3.67
CA LEU A 127 -1.83 -9.47 -2.65
C LEU A 127 -2.35 -8.47 -1.61
N HIS A 128 -2.97 -7.36 -2.05
CA HIS A 128 -3.58 -6.37 -1.17
C HIS A 128 -4.62 -6.97 -0.23
N GLY A 129 -5.49 -7.83 -0.75
CA GLY A 129 -6.45 -8.57 0.07
C GLY A 129 -5.77 -9.43 1.13
N ILE A 130 -4.72 -10.17 0.73
CA ILE A 130 -3.98 -11.06 1.64
C ILE A 130 -3.24 -10.25 2.72
N TYR A 131 -2.53 -9.18 2.37
CA TYR A 131 -1.81 -8.36 3.34
C TYR A 131 -2.73 -7.78 4.41
N ARG A 132 -3.96 -7.41 4.05
CA ARG A 132 -4.96 -6.88 4.97
C ARG A 132 -5.55 -7.90 5.94
N GLU A 133 -5.34 -9.19 5.72
CA GLU A 133 -5.71 -10.25 6.67
C GLU A 133 -4.85 -10.21 7.94
N PHE A 134 -3.68 -9.57 7.89
CA PHE A 134 -2.71 -9.58 8.99
C PHE A 134 -2.87 -8.38 9.94
N PRO A 135 -2.66 -8.60 11.26
CA PRO A 135 -2.79 -7.55 12.26
C PRO A 135 -1.83 -6.38 12.01
N GLY A 136 -2.33 -5.19 12.21
CA GLY A 136 -1.53 -3.95 12.09
C GLY A 136 -1.43 -3.39 10.67
N CYS A 137 -1.94 -4.08 9.64
CA CYS A 137 -2.01 -3.53 8.29
C CYS A 137 -3.00 -2.35 8.26
N VAL A 138 -2.53 -1.18 7.81
CA VAL A 138 -3.35 0.04 7.70
C VAL A 138 -3.70 0.41 6.27
N ASN A 139 -3.43 -0.49 5.31
CA ASN A 139 -3.89 -0.30 3.94
C ASN A 139 -5.43 -0.17 3.88
N PRO A 140 -5.98 0.74 3.06
CA PRO A 140 -7.43 0.90 2.95
C PRO A 140 -8.09 -0.35 2.35
N PRO A 141 -9.40 -0.57 2.58
CA PRO A 141 -10.16 -1.64 1.93
C PRO A 141 -10.14 -1.52 0.40
N SER A 142 -10.16 -2.66 -0.30
CA SER A 142 -10.21 -2.69 -1.77
C SER A 142 -11.47 -2.01 -2.34
N GLU A 143 -12.56 -1.97 -1.58
CA GLU A 143 -13.81 -1.31 -1.96
C GLU A 143 -13.69 0.21 -2.09
N THR A 144 -12.66 0.79 -1.47
CA THR A 144 -12.34 2.23 -1.63
C THR A 144 -11.50 2.51 -2.87
N LEU A 145 -11.06 1.46 -3.55
CA LEU A 145 -10.30 1.56 -4.79
C LEU A 145 -11.29 1.56 -5.96
N PRO A 146 -11.29 2.55 -6.88
CA PRO A 146 -12.13 2.51 -8.07
C PRO A 146 -11.85 1.23 -8.88
N ASN A 147 -12.88 0.72 -9.55
CA ASN A 147 -12.83 -0.51 -10.33
C ASN A 147 -11.57 -0.58 -11.19
N GLN A 148 -10.82 -1.67 -11.05
CA GLN A 148 -9.66 -1.94 -11.89
C GLN A 148 -10.09 -1.96 -13.35
N ILE A 149 -9.40 -1.20 -14.17
CA ILE A 149 -9.47 -1.38 -15.61
C ILE A 149 -8.93 -2.79 -15.89
N ALA A 150 -9.79 -3.68 -16.32
CA ALA A 150 -9.39 -5.01 -16.75
C ALA A 150 -8.53 -4.86 -18.00
N TYR A 151 -7.22 -4.93 -17.85
CA TYR A 151 -6.33 -5.01 -18.99
C TYR A 151 -6.43 -6.41 -19.58
N THR A 152 -7.14 -6.54 -20.67
CA THR A 152 -7.14 -7.76 -21.47
C THR A 152 -5.93 -7.70 -22.41
N CYS A 153 -5.04 -8.66 -22.30
CA CYS A 153 -4.04 -8.92 -23.34
C CYS A 153 -4.76 -9.43 -24.59
N GLY A 154 -5.25 -8.51 -25.39
CA GLY A 154 -5.78 -8.83 -26.71
C GLY A 154 -4.69 -8.63 -27.76
N ALA A 155 -4.28 -9.67 -28.43
CA ALA A 155 -3.55 -9.53 -29.68
C ALA A 155 -4.41 -8.68 -30.62
N GLY A 156 -4.05 -7.41 -30.81
CA GLY A 156 -4.56 -6.54 -31.90
C GLY A 156 -6.06 -6.18 -31.89
N GLY A 157 -6.71 -6.09 -30.74
CA GLY A 157 -8.12 -5.71 -30.67
C GLY A 157 -8.30 -4.24 -30.22
N ALA A 158 -9.00 -3.47 -31.02
CA ALA A 158 -9.39 -2.08 -30.71
C ALA A 158 -10.13 -2.01 -29.37
N VAL A 159 -9.77 -1.02 -28.57
CA VAL A 159 -10.49 -0.64 -27.34
C VAL A 159 -11.95 -0.37 -27.69
N GLN A 160 -12.85 -1.26 -27.31
CA GLN A 160 -14.28 -0.97 -27.31
C GLN A 160 -14.60 -0.16 -26.08
N THR A 161 -14.74 1.15 -26.25
CA THR A 161 -15.38 2.01 -25.24
C THR A 161 -16.85 1.61 -25.15
N PRO A 162 -17.43 1.39 -23.96
CA PRO A 162 -18.86 1.25 -23.84
C PRO A 162 -19.52 2.55 -24.27
N SER A 163 -20.27 2.49 -25.36
CA SER A 163 -21.11 3.58 -25.83
C SER A 163 -22.30 3.74 -24.90
N GLY A 164 -22.41 4.89 -24.25
CA GLY A 164 -23.61 5.25 -23.52
C GLY A 164 -23.40 6.20 -22.35
N ALA A 165 -22.94 7.42 -22.61
CA ALA A 165 -23.35 8.61 -21.83
C ALA A 165 -22.92 9.86 -22.61
N THR A 166 -23.87 10.49 -23.25
CA THR A 166 -23.75 11.88 -23.75
C THR A 166 -23.70 12.83 -22.56
N GLY A 167 -22.60 13.48 -22.35
CA GLY A 167 -22.41 14.53 -21.36
C GLY A 167 -21.23 15.38 -21.77
N SER A 168 -21.52 16.57 -22.33
CA SER A 168 -20.55 17.58 -22.69
C SER A 168 -19.84 18.13 -21.47
N GLY A 169 -18.55 18.40 -21.57
CA GLY A 169 -17.97 19.41 -20.71
C GLY A 169 -16.52 19.22 -20.33
N ALA A 170 -15.72 20.08 -20.85
CA ALA A 170 -14.51 20.69 -20.31
C ALA A 170 -13.34 19.78 -19.89
N GLY A 171 -12.35 19.75 -20.74
CA GLY A 171 -11.01 19.26 -20.41
C GLY A 171 -10.38 20.08 -19.28
N ILE A 172 -9.90 19.37 -18.25
CA ILE A 172 -9.02 19.93 -17.25
C ILE A 172 -7.60 19.49 -17.60
N THR A 173 -6.84 20.39 -18.19
CA THR A 173 -5.39 20.27 -18.32
C THR A 173 -4.78 20.56 -16.95
N ALA A 174 -4.25 19.57 -16.28
CA ALA A 174 -3.44 19.77 -15.09
C ALA A 174 -2.08 20.35 -15.51
N LYS A 175 -1.84 21.61 -15.18
CA LYS A 175 -0.50 22.20 -15.17
C LYS A 175 0.17 21.83 -13.85
N ALA A 176 1.36 21.26 -13.97
CA ALA A 176 2.27 21.16 -12.84
C ALA A 176 2.79 22.56 -12.52
N ASP A 177 2.40 23.11 -11.38
CA ASP A 177 2.99 24.35 -10.88
C ASP A 177 3.89 24.05 -9.67
N THR A 178 5.06 24.61 -9.79
CA THR A 178 6.23 24.69 -8.94
C THR A 178 5.88 25.10 -7.51
N LEU A 179 6.52 24.45 -6.54
CA LEU A 179 6.57 24.82 -5.13
C LEU A 179 6.97 26.30 -4.96
N GLY A 180 6.02 27.12 -4.57
CA GLY A 180 6.25 28.48 -4.09
C GLY A 180 6.23 28.49 -2.56
N VAL A 181 7.31 29.00 -1.97
CA VAL A 181 7.38 29.41 -0.57
C VAL A 181 6.46 30.61 -0.40
N VAL A 182 5.52 30.55 0.52
CA VAL A 182 4.67 31.69 0.89
C VAL A 182 5.02 32.19 2.29
N ASP A 183 5.39 33.47 2.33
CA ASP A 183 5.53 34.26 3.54
C ASP A 183 4.20 34.68 4.11
N ASP A 184 4.22 34.87 5.42
CA ASP A 184 3.18 35.25 6.35
C ASP A 184 2.44 36.54 5.98
N ALA A 185 1.10 36.52 5.93
CA ALA A 185 0.25 37.68 6.21
C ALA A 185 -1.21 37.25 6.43
N GLY A 186 -1.75 37.60 7.59
CA GLY A 186 -3.06 37.23 8.07
C GLY A 186 -4.25 37.77 7.28
N ALA A 187 -5.35 37.03 7.34
CA ALA A 187 -6.71 37.53 7.25
C ALA A 187 -7.71 36.48 7.79
N ASP A 188 -8.61 36.93 8.64
CA ASP A 188 -9.75 36.21 9.19
C ASP A 188 -10.64 35.61 8.10
N ALA A 189 -10.81 34.29 8.14
CA ALA A 189 -11.88 33.62 7.40
C ALA A 189 -12.62 32.68 8.36
N VAL A 190 -13.90 33.04 8.59
CA VAL A 190 -14.89 32.23 9.32
C VAL A 190 -15.05 30.87 8.60
N VAL A 191 -14.65 29.80 9.28
CA VAL A 191 -14.81 28.44 8.78
C VAL A 191 -16.10 27.87 9.36
N PRO A 192 -17.05 27.37 8.55
CA PRO A 192 -18.21 26.68 9.07
C PRO A 192 -17.78 25.33 9.67
N SER A 193 -18.24 25.06 10.90
CA SER A 193 -18.03 23.80 11.61
C SER A 193 -18.72 22.65 10.88
N ALA A 194 -17.96 21.94 10.08
CA ALA A 194 -18.34 20.60 9.62
C ALA A 194 -17.74 19.59 10.61
N VAL A 195 -18.61 18.85 11.29
CA VAL A 195 -18.24 17.67 12.07
C VAL A 195 -17.67 16.64 11.09
N SER A 196 -16.36 16.60 10.97
CA SER A 196 -15.68 15.62 10.12
C SER A 196 -15.61 14.28 10.84
N SER A 197 -16.29 13.30 10.28
CA SER A 197 -15.99 11.88 10.51
C SER A 197 -14.49 11.62 10.38
N PRO A 198 -13.90 10.62 11.09
CA PRO A 198 -12.47 10.32 10.97
C PRO A 198 -12.12 10.13 9.49
N ALA A 199 -11.13 10.90 9.03
CA ALA A 199 -10.72 10.89 7.64
C ALA A 199 -10.29 9.48 7.28
N SER A 200 -11.10 8.81 6.46
CA SER A 200 -10.78 7.50 5.90
C SER A 200 -9.59 7.66 4.94
N ALA A 201 -8.70 6.67 4.91
CA ALA A 201 -7.66 6.61 3.92
C ALA A 201 -8.27 6.72 2.51
N VAL A 202 -7.74 7.62 1.69
CA VAL A 202 -8.23 7.82 0.32
C VAL A 202 -7.39 6.97 -0.62
N GLY A 203 -8.03 6.01 -1.28
CA GLY A 203 -7.39 5.19 -2.32
C GLY A 203 -7.53 5.85 -3.69
N SER A 204 -6.53 5.68 -4.55
CA SER A 204 -6.51 6.21 -5.92
C SER A 204 -7.00 5.23 -6.98
N GLY A 205 -7.40 4.03 -6.60
CA GLY A 205 -7.84 2.98 -7.52
C GLY A 205 -6.79 1.94 -7.88
N GLU A 206 -5.54 2.25 -7.71
CA GLU A 206 -4.45 1.28 -7.88
C GLU A 206 -4.11 0.66 -6.52
N PRO A 207 -4.08 -0.70 -6.42
CA PRO A 207 -3.60 -1.37 -5.22
C PRO A 207 -2.18 -0.90 -4.88
N GLY A 208 -1.95 -0.51 -3.62
CA GLY A 208 -0.65 0.03 -3.21
C GLY A 208 -0.49 1.54 -3.34
N THR A 209 -1.46 2.26 -3.95
CA THR A 209 -1.48 3.73 -4.01
C THR A 209 -2.60 4.28 -3.16
N PHE A 210 -2.25 4.96 -2.08
CA PHE A 210 -3.22 5.51 -1.11
C PHE A 210 -2.56 6.58 -0.23
N ALA A 211 -3.39 7.31 0.54
CA ALA A 211 -2.92 8.28 1.53
C ALA A 211 -3.33 7.85 2.94
N LEU A 212 -2.43 8.03 3.90
CA LEU A 212 -2.65 7.80 5.32
C LEU A 212 -2.61 9.11 6.06
N PRO A 213 -3.69 9.53 6.74
CA PRO A 213 -3.69 10.70 7.58
C PRO A 213 -2.97 10.43 8.91
N VAL A 214 -2.16 11.40 9.35
CA VAL A 214 -1.54 11.39 10.68
C VAL A 214 -2.09 12.55 11.48
N MET A 215 -2.65 12.26 12.64
CA MET A 215 -3.30 13.23 13.51
C MET A 215 -2.28 13.97 14.39
N ASP A 216 -2.67 15.17 14.85
CA ASP A 216 -1.96 15.87 15.91
C ASP A 216 -2.05 15.12 17.25
N VAL A 217 -1.34 15.64 18.25
CA VAL A 217 -1.29 15.01 19.59
C VAL A 217 -2.64 15.01 20.31
N ASP A 218 -3.50 15.97 19.98
CA ASP A 218 -4.81 16.14 20.62
C ASP A 218 -5.93 15.44 19.85
N HIS A 219 -5.62 14.79 18.71
CA HIS A 219 -6.55 14.10 17.82
C HIS A 219 -7.65 15.00 17.23
N THR A 220 -7.38 16.28 17.10
CA THR A 220 -8.36 17.26 16.64
C THR A 220 -8.32 17.45 15.13
N ARG A 221 -7.16 17.23 14.50
CA ARG A 221 -6.96 17.45 13.08
C ARG A 221 -5.87 16.56 12.49
N ASN A 222 -5.94 16.34 11.18
CA ASN A 222 -4.84 15.74 10.41
C ASN A 222 -3.80 16.82 10.11
N VAL A 223 -2.56 16.56 10.48
CA VAL A 223 -1.44 17.51 10.30
C VAL A 223 -0.41 17.01 9.28
N LEU A 224 -0.47 15.72 8.90
CA LEU A 224 0.39 15.14 7.89
C LEU A 224 -0.40 14.13 7.08
N GLY A 225 -0.23 14.14 5.77
CA GLY A 225 -0.67 13.08 4.86
C GLY A 225 0.55 12.31 4.36
N LEU A 226 0.58 11.00 4.63
CA LEU A 226 1.56 10.10 4.03
C LEU A 226 0.95 9.53 2.76
N VAL A 227 1.53 9.83 1.61
CA VAL A 227 1.10 9.29 0.32
C VAL A 227 2.03 8.13 -0.03
N ILE A 228 1.44 6.95 -0.18
CA ILE A 228 2.11 5.74 -0.65
C ILE A 228 1.76 5.59 -2.13
N LEU A 229 2.75 5.41 -2.96
CA LEU A 229 2.61 5.28 -4.41
C LEU A 229 3.15 3.93 -4.86
N ASP A 230 2.32 3.19 -5.57
CA ASP A 230 2.78 2.09 -6.42
C ASP A 230 3.21 2.71 -7.76
N SER A 231 4.49 2.67 -8.07
CA SER A 231 5.02 3.24 -9.32
C SER A 231 4.65 2.42 -10.56
N GLY A 232 3.99 1.28 -10.36
CA GLY A 232 3.69 0.34 -11.44
C GLY A 232 4.93 -0.44 -11.86
N GLU A 233 4.77 -1.18 -12.95
CA GLU A 233 5.85 -1.94 -13.55
C GLU A 233 6.51 -1.19 -14.68
N ASP A 234 7.81 -1.46 -14.85
CA ASP A 234 8.51 -1.16 -16.09
C ASP A 234 7.86 -1.93 -17.26
N ARG A 235 7.49 -1.19 -18.29
CA ARG A 235 6.86 -1.72 -19.51
C ARG A 235 7.88 -2.33 -20.44
#